data_ba6045a69ae0d268b271894b693fb6bd
#
_entry.id   ba6045a69ae0d268b271894b693fb6bd
#
_cell.length_a   1.000
_cell.length_b   1.000
_cell.length_c   1.000
_cell.angle_alpha   90.00
_cell.angle_beta   90.00
_cell.angle_gamma   90.00
#
_symmetry.space_group_name_H-M   'P 1'
#
loop_
_entity.id
_entity.type
_entity.pdbx_description
1 polymer ?
#
loop_
_entity_poly.entity_id
_entity_poly.type
_entity_poly.pdbx_seq_one_letter_code
_entity_poly.pdbx_strand_id
1 'polypeptide(L)'
;MTKIKLDFPVTFSGATINEITLRRPTVKDMRVARITGGKDDAAQEINLIANLAQITPDAVESLDMADFVKVQKALAGFFGLSETTP
;
A
#
# COMPACT_ATOMS: atom_id res chain seq x y z
N MET A 1 12.51 0.26 -6.45
CA MET A 1 11.17 0.76 -6.09
C MET A 1 10.17 0.37 -7.12
N THR A 2 8.96 0.11 -6.70
CA THR A 2 7.89 -0.33 -7.59
C THR A 2 6.87 0.79 -7.75
N LYS A 3 6.59 1.17 -8.98
CA LYS A 3 5.60 2.21 -9.27
C LYS A 3 4.32 1.56 -9.77
N ILE A 4 3.20 1.99 -9.22
CA ILE A 4 1.89 1.51 -9.62
C ILE A 4 1.10 2.70 -10.10
N LYS A 5 0.75 2.71 -11.40
CA LYS A 5 -0.04 3.79 -11.96
C LYS A 5 -1.50 3.58 -11.61
N LEU A 6 -2.15 4.62 -11.12
CA LEU A 6 -3.56 4.55 -10.77
C LEU A 6 -4.42 4.78 -11.99
N ASP A 7 -5.44 3.93 -12.17
CA ASP A 7 -6.42 4.14 -13.21
C ASP A 7 -7.39 5.25 -12.81
N PHE A 8 -7.57 5.42 -11.49
CA PHE A 8 -8.49 6.42 -10.95
C PHE A 8 -7.71 7.33 -10.00
N PRO A 9 -7.02 8.35 -10.53
CA PRO A 9 -6.25 9.25 -9.67
C PRO A 9 -7.14 9.86 -8.59
N VAL A 10 -6.57 10.09 -7.42
CA VAL A 10 -7.30 10.67 -6.31
C VAL A 10 -6.69 11.99 -5.91
N THR A 11 -7.53 12.91 -5.44
CA THR A 11 -7.06 14.18 -4.89
C THR A 11 -7.23 14.11 -3.39
N PHE A 12 -6.13 14.31 -2.66
CA PHE A 12 -6.15 14.24 -1.21
C PHE A 12 -5.31 15.40 -0.68
N SER A 13 -5.90 16.18 0.22
CA SER A 13 -5.23 17.33 0.82
C SER A 13 -4.68 18.29 -0.24
N GLY A 14 -5.43 18.51 -1.31
CA GLY A 14 -5.06 19.45 -2.34
C GLY A 14 -4.03 18.96 -3.34
N ALA A 15 -3.55 17.72 -3.19
CA ALA A 15 -2.60 17.13 -4.13
C ALA A 15 -3.24 15.97 -4.86
N THR A 16 -2.95 15.85 -6.15
CA THR A 16 -3.46 14.75 -6.95
C THR A 16 -2.43 13.63 -6.98
N ILE A 17 -2.87 12.42 -6.62
CA ILE A 17 -2.03 11.23 -6.63
C ILE A 17 -2.37 10.45 -7.87
N ASN A 18 -1.40 10.32 -8.78
CA ASN A 18 -1.57 9.60 -10.04
C ASN A 18 -0.90 8.24 -10.01
N GLU A 19 0.05 8.06 -9.11
CA GLU A 19 0.75 6.78 -8.99
C GLU A 19 1.23 6.62 -7.56
N ILE A 20 1.42 5.37 -7.18
CA ILE A 20 1.93 4.98 -5.87
C ILE A 20 3.32 4.38 -6.10
N THR A 21 4.31 4.84 -5.37
CA THR A 21 5.66 4.26 -5.43
C THR A 21 5.94 3.57 -4.12
N LEU A 22 6.11 2.25 -4.17
CA LEU A 22 6.39 1.46 -2.97
C LEU A 22 7.88 1.17 -2.88
N ARG A 23 8.47 1.46 -1.74
CA ARG A 23 9.82 0.98 -1.48
C ARG A 23 9.74 -0.44 -0.97
N ARG A 24 10.85 -1.15 -1.02
CA ARG A 24 10.87 -2.52 -0.56
C ARG A 24 10.68 -2.57 0.96
N PRO A 25 9.77 -3.42 1.46
CA PRO A 25 9.49 -3.48 2.90
C PRO A 25 10.60 -4.22 3.66
N THR A 26 10.76 -3.85 4.91
CA THR A 26 11.65 -4.55 5.83
C THR A 26 10.82 -5.18 6.93
N VAL A 27 11.45 -6.04 7.72
CA VAL A 27 10.78 -6.66 8.87
C VAL A 27 10.26 -5.58 9.83
N LYS A 28 11.05 -4.52 10.01
CA LYS A 28 10.62 -3.43 10.88
C LYS A 28 9.35 -2.78 10.39
N ASP A 29 9.20 -2.60 9.09
CA ASP A 29 8.00 -2.01 8.52
C ASP A 29 6.76 -2.83 8.88
N MET A 30 6.87 -4.15 8.79
CA MET A 30 5.76 -5.02 9.14
C MET A 30 5.43 -4.93 10.62
N ARG A 31 6.45 -4.90 11.47
CA ARG A 31 6.23 -4.83 12.91
C ARG A 31 5.55 -3.52 13.30
N VAL A 32 6.00 -2.41 12.73
CA VAL A 32 5.40 -1.11 13.02
C VAL A 32 3.94 -1.08 12.55
N ALA A 33 3.67 -1.64 11.38
CA ALA A 33 2.31 -1.66 10.86
C ALA A 33 1.38 -2.47 11.75
N ARG A 34 1.87 -3.58 12.30
CA ARG A 34 1.06 -4.39 13.21
C ARG A 34 0.75 -3.65 14.49
N ILE A 35 1.72 -2.95 15.04
CA ILE A 35 1.53 -2.18 16.26
C ILE A 35 0.50 -1.08 16.04
N THR A 36 0.64 -0.33 14.94
CA THR A 36 -0.24 0.80 14.69
C THR A 36 -1.63 0.37 14.22
N GLY A 37 -1.74 -0.78 13.56
CA GLY A 37 -3.04 -1.29 13.09
C GLY A 37 -3.80 -2.08 14.15
N GLY A 38 -3.14 -2.46 15.24
CA GLY A 38 -3.77 -3.21 16.31
C GLY A 38 -4.27 -4.56 15.82
N LYS A 39 -5.52 -4.89 16.14
CA LYS A 39 -6.10 -6.18 15.78
C LYS A 39 -6.80 -6.17 14.44
N ASP A 40 -6.84 -5.05 13.77
CA ASP A 40 -7.52 -4.93 12.49
C ASP A 40 -6.54 -5.20 11.36
N ASP A 41 -6.69 -6.34 10.70
CA ASP A 41 -5.79 -6.73 9.62
C ASP A 41 -5.80 -5.73 8.47
N ALA A 42 -6.95 -5.16 8.16
CA ALA A 42 -7.04 -4.16 7.11
C ALA A 42 -6.27 -2.91 7.48
N ALA A 43 -6.37 -2.48 8.73
CA ALA A 43 -5.62 -1.32 9.20
C ALA A 43 -4.12 -1.59 9.17
N GLN A 44 -3.69 -2.80 9.51
CA GLN A 44 -2.27 -3.16 9.43
C GLN A 44 -1.76 -3.05 8.00
N GLU A 45 -2.51 -3.55 7.04
CA GLU A 45 -2.11 -3.49 5.63
C GLU A 45 -2.09 -2.05 5.12
N ILE A 46 -3.12 -1.27 5.44
CA ILE A 46 -3.18 0.13 5.02
C ILE A 46 -2.00 0.91 5.60
N ASN A 47 -1.68 0.70 6.86
CA ASN A 47 -0.55 1.37 7.49
C ASN A 47 0.78 0.97 6.87
N LEU A 48 0.93 -0.31 6.53
CA LEU A 48 2.14 -0.76 5.85
C LEU A 48 2.30 -0.08 4.50
N ILE A 49 1.24 -0.07 3.70
CA ILE A 49 1.28 0.58 2.39
C ILE A 49 1.57 2.06 2.52
N ALA A 50 0.95 2.73 3.49
CA ALA A 50 1.18 4.15 3.71
C ALA A 50 2.65 4.43 4.00
N ASN A 51 3.27 3.61 4.85
CA ASN A 51 4.69 3.78 5.17
C ASN A 51 5.58 3.54 3.96
N LEU A 52 5.28 2.50 3.17
CA LEU A 52 6.11 2.18 2.01
C LEU A 52 5.96 3.22 0.90
N ALA A 53 4.78 3.80 0.77
CA ALA A 53 4.50 4.80 -0.25
C ALA A 53 4.76 6.22 0.23
N GLN A 54 4.99 6.40 1.53
CA GLN A 54 5.21 7.71 2.15
C GLN A 54 4.01 8.63 1.94
N ILE A 55 2.83 8.09 2.13
CA ILE A 55 1.59 8.86 2.15
C ILE A 55 0.85 8.51 3.44
N THR A 56 -0.20 9.26 3.74
CA THR A 56 -0.95 9.00 4.97
C THR A 56 -1.87 7.80 4.79
N PRO A 57 -2.24 7.12 5.88
CA PRO A 57 -3.24 6.05 5.79
C PRO A 57 -4.56 6.52 5.17
N ASP A 58 -4.97 7.76 5.47
CA ASP A 58 -6.20 8.29 4.90
C ASP A 58 -6.10 8.40 3.37
N ALA A 59 -4.94 8.74 2.85
CA ALA A 59 -4.73 8.81 1.41
C ALA A 59 -4.85 7.41 0.79
N VAL A 60 -4.31 6.39 1.46
CA VAL A 60 -4.45 5.01 0.99
C VAL A 60 -5.93 4.62 0.95
N GLU A 61 -6.69 4.99 1.98
CA GLU A 61 -8.11 4.67 2.03
C GLU A 61 -8.92 5.38 0.96
N SER A 62 -8.38 6.43 0.37
CA SER A 62 -9.04 7.17 -0.70
C SER A 62 -8.90 6.51 -2.05
N LEU A 63 -8.03 5.49 -2.18
CA LEU A 63 -7.82 4.84 -3.46
C LEU A 63 -9.06 4.08 -3.92
N ASP A 64 -9.26 4.04 -5.24
CA ASP A 64 -10.27 3.17 -5.80
C ASP A 64 -9.92 1.71 -5.50
N MET A 65 -10.92 0.87 -5.26
CA MET A 65 -10.65 -0.53 -4.92
C MET A 65 -9.83 -1.25 -5.98
N ALA A 66 -10.08 -0.98 -7.25
CA ALA A 66 -9.31 -1.62 -8.32
C ALA A 66 -7.84 -1.25 -8.24
N ASP A 67 -7.56 0.00 -7.91
CA ASP A 67 -6.18 0.45 -7.76
C ASP A 67 -5.55 -0.11 -6.50
N PHE A 68 -6.34 -0.21 -5.43
CA PHE A 68 -5.84 -0.80 -4.19
C PHE A 68 -5.43 -2.27 -4.41
N VAL A 69 -6.20 -3.01 -5.19
CA VAL A 69 -5.85 -4.40 -5.52
C VAL A 69 -4.51 -4.46 -6.26
N LYS A 70 -4.24 -3.51 -7.15
CA LYS A 70 -2.93 -3.47 -7.83
C LYS A 70 -1.80 -3.27 -6.81
N VAL A 71 -2.02 -2.40 -5.83
CA VAL A 71 -1.02 -2.16 -4.78
C VAL A 71 -0.84 -3.41 -3.94
N GLN A 72 -1.92 -4.09 -3.60
CA GLN A 72 -1.82 -5.35 -2.84
C GLN A 72 -1.02 -6.40 -3.58
N LYS A 73 -1.21 -6.52 -4.90
CA LYS A 73 -0.45 -7.47 -5.70
C LYS A 73 1.03 -7.14 -5.72
N ALA A 74 1.35 -5.86 -5.84
CA ALA A 74 2.74 -5.44 -5.81
C ALA A 74 3.37 -5.74 -4.45
N LEU A 75 2.61 -5.50 -3.37
CA LEU A 75 3.08 -5.79 -2.02
C LEU A 75 3.35 -7.29 -1.85
N ALA A 76 2.44 -8.13 -2.30
CA ALA A 76 2.61 -9.57 -2.22
C ALA A 76 3.85 -10.02 -2.99
N GLY A 77 4.15 -9.35 -4.10
CA GLY A 77 5.33 -9.67 -4.89
C GLY A 77 6.62 -9.47 -4.11
N PHE A 78 6.68 -8.47 -3.22
CA PHE A 78 7.86 -8.27 -2.40
C PHE A 78 8.11 -9.43 -1.45
N PHE A 79 7.07 -10.13 -1.04
CA PHE A 79 7.19 -11.25 -0.12
C PHE A 79 7.37 -12.58 -0.84
N GLY A 80 7.40 -12.57 -2.17
CA GLY A 80 7.47 -13.80 -2.94
C GLY A 80 6.19 -14.59 -2.93
N LEU A 81 5.08 -13.94 -2.61
CA LEU A 81 3.80 -14.60 -2.54
C LEU A 81 2.98 -14.38 -3.80
N SER A 82 3.61 -14.02 -4.90
CA SER A 82 2.89 -13.71 -6.03
C SER A 82 2.30 -14.95 -6.56
N GLU A 83 1.50 -14.80 -7.17
CA GLU A 83 0.86 -15.63 -7.72
C GLU A 83 1.34 -16.64 -8.35
N THR A 84 2.11 -16.80 -8.48
CA THR A 84 2.69 -17.67 -9.11
C THR A 84 2.26 -18.87 -8.93
N THR A 85 1.99 -19.29 -8.65
CA THR A 85 1.79 -20.33 -8.44
C THR A 85 1.56 -21.06 -8.98
N PRO A 86 1.54 -21.69 -9.06
CA PRO A 86 1.54 -22.56 -9.36
C PRO A 86 1.47 -23.13 -9.65
#